data_c2bb8c1057929dba67f3cce2b2aa5cf2
#
_entry.id   c2bb8c1057929dba67f3cce2b2aa5cf2
#
_cell.length_a   1.000
_cell.length_b   1.000
_cell.length_c   1.000
_cell.angle_alpha   90.00
_cell.angle_beta   90.00
_cell.angle_gamma   90.00
#
_symmetry.space_group_name_H-M   'P 1'
#
loop_
_entity.id
_entity.type
_entity.pdbx_description
1 polymer ?
#
loop_
_entity_poly.entity_id
_entity_poly.type
_entity_poly.pdbx_seq_one_letter_code
_entity_poly.pdbx_strand_id
1 'polypeptide(L)'
;KEIKRRKKASLEERRADDFLPHPRGLVLAPTRELANQINDVLMPLAHTFGMNTTTVYGGVKYIHQIRDLKAGADIVVACPGRLEDLLRQQALTLSSVEVVVIDEADEMADMGFLPPVKRLLEQISPDAQHMLFSATLDHGVDEVVNTFLHDPKVHEVDSATAEPDLMTHHVFETTRGDKHELVRMLA
;
A
#
# COMPACT_ATOMS: atom_id res chain seq x y z
N LYS A 1 9.36 -23.08 19.53
CA LYS A 1 8.11 -23.71 20.05
C LYS A 1 6.94 -22.74 20.01
N GLU A 2 7.12 -21.47 20.33
CA GLU A 2 6.06 -20.47 20.36
C GLU A 2 5.46 -20.17 18.98
N ILE A 3 6.30 -20.04 17.94
CA ILE A 3 5.85 -19.84 16.55
C ILE A 3 4.95 -21.01 16.10
N LYS A 4 5.29 -22.27 16.45
CA LYS A 4 4.46 -23.42 16.12
C LYS A 4 3.13 -23.43 16.87
N ARG A 5 3.10 -22.94 18.13
CA ARG A 5 1.88 -22.82 18.93
C ARG A 5 0.96 -21.74 18.37
N ARG A 6 1.52 -20.59 17.99
CA ARG A 6 0.77 -19.48 17.33
C ARG A 6 0.18 -19.92 15.99
N LYS A 7 0.98 -20.65 15.16
CA LYS A 7 0.47 -21.22 13.89
C LYS A 7 -0.67 -22.20 14.11
N LYS A 8 -0.62 -23.05 15.13
CA LYS A 8 -1.69 -24.02 15.42
C LYS A 8 -2.95 -23.32 15.88
N ALA A 9 -2.86 -22.37 16.81
CA ALA A 9 -4.00 -21.57 17.28
C ALA A 9 -4.66 -20.79 16.12
N SER A 10 -3.85 -20.12 15.29
CA SER A 10 -4.32 -19.40 14.10
C SER A 10 -5.00 -20.33 13.08
N LEU A 11 -4.55 -21.58 12.93
CA LEU A 11 -5.20 -22.55 12.03
C LEU A 11 -6.54 -23.06 12.59
N GLU A 12 -6.67 -23.19 13.90
CA GLU A 12 -7.93 -23.58 14.56
C GLU A 12 -8.94 -22.43 14.45
N GLU A 13 -8.53 -21.20 14.69
CA GLU A 13 -9.35 -20.00 14.55
C GLU A 13 -9.88 -19.83 13.12
N ARG A 14 -9.02 -20.01 12.11
CA ARG A 14 -9.39 -19.89 10.68
C ARG A 14 -10.37 -20.94 10.18
N ARG A 15 -10.61 -22.01 10.93
CA ARG A 15 -11.59 -23.05 10.62
C ARG A 15 -12.98 -22.74 11.14
N ALA A 16 -13.14 -21.70 11.93
CA ALA A 16 -14.45 -21.25 12.37
C ALA A 16 -15.22 -20.67 11.18
N ASP A 17 -16.51 -20.98 11.08
CA ASP A 17 -17.36 -20.53 9.98
C ASP A 17 -17.51 -18.99 9.94
N ASP A 18 -17.35 -18.34 11.09
CA ASP A 18 -17.41 -16.90 11.30
C ASP A 18 -16.03 -16.20 11.26
N PHE A 19 -14.96 -16.92 10.85
CA PHE A 19 -13.63 -16.33 10.80
C PHE A 19 -13.56 -15.12 9.87
N LEU A 20 -13.23 -13.96 10.46
CA LEU A 20 -12.97 -12.73 9.75
C LEU A 20 -11.45 -12.46 9.68
N PRO A 21 -10.83 -12.46 8.48
CA PRO A 21 -9.43 -12.14 8.31
C PRO A 21 -9.07 -10.79 8.96
N HIS A 22 -8.00 -10.78 9.77
CA HIS A 22 -7.54 -9.61 10.52
C HIS A 22 -6.00 -9.51 10.46
N PRO A 23 -5.44 -8.92 9.40
CA PRO A 23 -4.00 -8.77 9.24
C PRO A 23 -3.42 -7.90 10.36
N ARG A 24 -2.14 -8.15 10.69
CA ARG A 24 -1.35 -7.37 11.65
C ARG A 24 -0.52 -6.28 10.97
N GLY A 25 -0.17 -6.48 9.70
CA GLY A 25 0.54 -5.51 8.90
C GLY A 25 -0.29 -5.07 7.69
N LEU A 26 -0.28 -3.78 7.41
CA LEU A 26 -0.89 -3.20 6.22
C LEU A 26 0.11 -2.31 5.50
N VAL A 27 0.25 -2.50 4.19
CA VAL A 27 0.98 -1.57 3.31
C VAL A 27 0.00 -1.04 2.27
N LEU A 28 -0.13 0.27 2.16
CA LEU A 28 -0.91 0.94 1.12
C LEU A 28 0.01 1.41 0.01
N ALA A 29 -0.35 1.11 -1.23
CA ALA A 29 0.38 1.49 -2.42
C ALA A 29 -0.57 2.01 -3.51
N PRO A 30 -0.19 3.02 -4.31
CA PRO A 30 -1.06 3.62 -5.32
C PRO A 30 -1.42 2.66 -6.46
N THR A 31 -0.49 1.79 -6.85
CA THR A 31 -0.61 0.94 -8.02
C THR A 31 -0.49 -0.55 -7.71
N ARG A 32 -1.09 -1.37 -8.56
CA ARG A 32 -0.96 -2.83 -8.50
C ARG A 32 0.48 -3.29 -8.67
N GLU A 33 1.20 -2.63 -9.56
CA GLU A 33 2.59 -2.91 -9.90
C GLU A 33 3.48 -2.73 -8.66
N LEU A 34 3.36 -1.60 -7.96
CA LEU A 34 4.08 -1.35 -6.72
C LEU A 34 3.66 -2.31 -5.60
N ALA A 35 2.36 -2.59 -5.46
CA ALA A 35 1.89 -3.56 -4.47
C ALA A 35 2.51 -4.95 -4.67
N ASN A 36 2.66 -5.40 -5.92
CA ASN A 36 3.34 -6.66 -6.21
C ASN A 36 4.84 -6.59 -5.92
N GLN A 37 5.53 -5.52 -6.30
CA GLN A 37 6.96 -5.33 -6.02
C GLN A 37 7.24 -5.36 -4.51
N ILE A 38 6.44 -4.66 -3.73
CA ILE A 38 6.55 -4.67 -2.26
C ILE A 38 6.31 -6.09 -1.73
N ASN A 39 5.26 -6.76 -2.19
CA ASN A 39 4.95 -8.11 -1.74
C ASN A 39 6.05 -9.11 -2.09
N ASP A 40 6.65 -9.01 -3.28
CA ASP A 40 7.73 -9.91 -3.72
C ASP A 40 8.98 -9.81 -2.81
N VAL A 41 9.25 -8.61 -2.28
CA VAL A 41 10.32 -8.39 -1.30
C VAL A 41 9.93 -8.84 0.10
N LEU A 42 8.69 -8.56 0.53
CA LEU A 42 8.20 -8.91 1.87
C LEU A 42 7.97 -10.41 2.07
N MET A 43 7.48 -11.10 1.05
CA MET A 43 7.07 -12.50 1.15
C MET A 43 8.18 -13.44 1.66
N PRO A 44 9.41 -13.43 1.11
CA PRO A 44 10.47 -14.31 1.61
C PRO A 44 10.88 -13.97 3.04
N LEU A 45 10.87 -12.68 3.42
CA LEU A 45 11.16 -12.24 4.78
C LEU A 45 10.07 -12.71 5.74
N ALA A 46 8.79 -12.46 5.42
CA ALA A 46 7.65 -12.89 6.22
C ALA A 46 7.64 -14.41 6.45
N HIS A 47 7.92 -15.20 5.40
CA HIS A 47 8.00 -16.65 5.49
C HIS A 47 9.04 -17.13 6.50
N THR A 48 10.17 -16.44 6.63
CA THR A 48 11.21 -16.77 7.62
C THR A 48 10.65 -16.70 9.05
N PHE A 49 9.73 -15.76 9.30
CA PHE A 49 9.03 -15.61 10.58
C PHE A 49 7.74 -16.41 10.66
N GLY A 50 7.41 -17.16 9.62
CA GLY A 50 6.20 -17.97 9.55
C GLY A 50 4.92 -17.18 9.35
N MET A 51 5.04 -15.97 8.81
CA MET A 51 3.94 -15.11 8.40
C MET A 51 3.62 -15.28 6.92
N ASN A 52 2.39 -15.01 6.54
CA ASN A 52 1.93 -15.01 5.15
C ASN A 52 1.62 -13.59 4.71
N THR A 53 1.91 -13.30 3.44
CA THR A 53 1.56 -12.03 2.81
C THR A 53 0.54 -12.26 1.71
N THR A 54 -0.28 -11.26 1.42
CA THR A 54 -1.18 -11.25 0.25
C THR A 54 -1.32 -9.85 -0.32
N THR A 55 -1.69 -9.78 -1.61
CA THR A 55 -1.96 -8.51 -2.28
C THR A 55 -3.44 -8.30 -2.52
N VAL A 56 -3.90 -7.04 -2.43
CA VAL A 56 -5.30 -6.63 -2.61
C VAL A 56 -5.36 -5.41 -3.54
N TYR A 57 -5.82 -5.60 -4.79
CA TYR A 57 -5.91 -4.52 -5.77
C TYR A 57 -7.00 -4.79 -6.82
N GLY A 58 -7.35 -3.75 -7.59
CA GLY A 58 -8.34 -3.81 -8.67
C GLY A 58 -7.93 -4.71 -9.84
N GLY A 59 -8.91 -5.07 -10.70
CA GLY A 59 -8.66 -5.89 -11.90
C GLY A 59 -8.60 -7.40 -11.65
N VAL A 60 -8.69 -7.87 -10.42
CA VAL A 60 -8.75 -9.29 -10.04
C VAL A 60 -10.13 -9.62 -9.46
N LYS A 61 -10.60 -10.85 -9.68
CA LYS A 61 -11.90 -11.30 -9.13
C LYS A 61 -11.85 -11.31 -7.60
N TYR A 62 -12.90 -10.78 -6.96
CA TYR A 62 -13.02 -10.72 -5.50
C TYR A 62 -12.83 -12.07 -4.82
N ILE A 63 -13.41 -13.12 -5.39
CA ILE A 63 -13.38 -14.48 -4.81
C ILE A 63 -11.96 -15.00 -4.58
N HIS A 64 -11.01 -14.66 -5.47
CA HIS A 64 -9.63 -15.09 -5.30
C HIS A 64 -8.97 -14.36 -4.13
N GLN A 65 -9.15 -13.04 -4.03
CA GLN A 65 -8.58 -12.25 -2.94
C GLN A 65 -9.21 -12.61 -1.58
N ILE A 66 -10.52 -12.82 -1.54
CA ILE A 66 -11.21 -13.28 -0.31
C ILE A 66 -10.69 -14.65 0.13
N ARG A 67 -10.48 -15.58 -0.81
CA ARG A 67 -9.90 -16.89 -0.50
C ARG A 67 -8.49 -16.75 0.08
N ASP A 68 -7.65 -15.91 -0.52
CA ASP A 68 -6.26 -15.74 -0.11
C ASP A 68 -6.20 -15.03 1.27
N LEU A 69 -7.06 -14.06 1.55
CA LEU A 69 -7.24 -13.48 2.88
C LEU A 69 -7.68 -14.53 3.90
N LYS A 70 -8.67 -15.37 3.59
CA LYS A 70 -9.15 -16.44 4.46
C LYS A 70 -8.13 -17.56 4.68
N ALA A 71 -7.20 -17.77 3.74
CA ALA A 71 -6.07 -18.68 3.93
C ALA A 71 -5.10 -18.18 5.02
N GLY A 72 -5.23 -16.91 5.43
CA GLY A 72 -4.56 -16.28 6.54
C GLY A 72 -3.40 -15.41 6.11
N ALA A 73 -3.71 -14.17 5.82
CA ALA A 73 -2.73 -13.12 5.58
C ALA A 73 -2.38 -12.43 6.91
N ASP A 74 -1.11 -12.46 7.28
CA ASP A 74 -0.58 -11.70 8.41
C ASP A 74 -0.23 -10.26 7.97
N ILE A 75 0.20 -10.10 6.71
CA ILE A 75 0.50 -8.81 6.10
C ILE A 75 -0.28 -8.69 4.79
N VAL A 76 -0.97 -7.57 4.63
CA VAL A 76 -1.70 -7.22 3.39
C VAL A 76 -1.02 -6.04 2.72
N VAL A 77 -0.69 -6.17 1.44
CA VAL A 77 -0.24 -5.06 0.58
C VAL A 77 -1.38 -4.68 -0.35
N ALA A 78 -1.88 -3.46 -0.27
CA ALA A 78 -3.16 -3.12 -0.87
C ALA A 78 -3.18 -1.78 -1.62
N CYS A 79 -3.96 -1.73 -2.71
CA CYS A 79 -4.43 -0.46 -3.26
C CYS A 79 -5.69 0.00 -2.51
N PRO A 80 -5.79 1.28 -2.13
CA PRO A 80 -6.83 1.77 -1.22
C PRO A 80 -8.26 1.44 -1.63
N GLY A 81 -8.62 1.68 -2.89
CA GLY A 81 -10.00 1.48 -3.37
C GLY A 81 -10.49 0.04 -3.24
N ARG A 82 -9.68 -0.96 -3.63
CA ARG A 82 -10.06 -2.38 -3.52
C ARG A 82 -10.12 -2.84 -2.06
N LEU A 83 -9.24 -2.34 -1.22
CA LEU A 83 -9.26 -2.66 0.21
C LEU A 83 -10.55 -2.15 0.85
N GLU A 84 -10.96 -0.91 0.55
CA GLU A 84 -12.26 -0.39 0.99
C GLU A 84 -13.44 -1.25 0.54
N ASP A 85 -13.43 -1.71 -0.72
CA ASP A 85 -14.49 -2.58 -1.23
C ASP A 85 -14.58 -3.89 -0.45
N LEU A 86 -13.45 -4.50 -0.11
CA LEU A 86 -13.42 -5.74 0.67
C LEU A 86 -13.85 -5.52 2.12
N LEU A 87 -13.50 -4.39 2.73
CA LEU A 87 -13.99 -4.01 4.07
C LEU A 87 -15.50 -3.80 4.07
N ARG A 88 -16.06 -3.10 3.07
CA ARG A 88 -17.52 -2.93 2.92
C ARG A 88 -18.26 -4.27 2.75
N GLN A 89 -17.62 -5.25 2.13
CA GLN A 89 -18.15 -6.61 2.00
C GLN A 89 -17.90 -7.48 3.25
N GLN A 90 -17.33 -6.93 4.31
CA GLN A 90 -16.97 -7.66 5.52
C GLN A 90 -16.07 -8.88 5.23
N ALA A 91 -15.17 -8.76 4.25
CA ALA A 91 -14.24 -9.82 3.89
C ALA A 91 -12.99 -9.83 4.78
N LEU A 92 -12.73 -8.75 5.50
CA LEU A 92 -11.66 -8.61 6.51
C LEU A 92 -11.97 -7.44 7.45
N THR A 93 -11.17 -7.32 8.52
CA THR A 93 -11.14 -6.14 9.42
C THR A 93 -9.72 -5.63 9.59
N LEU A 94 -9.56 -4.33 9.86
CA LEU A 94 -8.27 -3.68 10.14
C LEU A 94 -8.01 -3.49 11.64
N SER A 95 -8.90 -3.94 12.50
CA SER A 95 -8.83 -3.72 13.96
C SER A 95 -7.60 -4.34 14.64
N SER A 96 -6.95 -5.30 14.00
CA SER A 96 -5.75 -5.97 14.51
C SER A 96 -4.45 -5.48 13.87
N VAL A 97 -4.51 -4.43 13.05
CA VAL A 97 -3.32 -3.86 12.43
C VAL A 97 -2.45 -3.20 13.50
N GLU A 98 -1.22 -3.65 13.60
CA GLU A 98 -0.19 -3.16 14.53
C GLU A 98 0.79 -2.20 13.83
N VAL A 99 0.96 -2.38 12.52
CA VAL A 99 1.86 -1.55 11.69
C VAL A 99 1.17 -1.23 10.38
N VAL A 100 1.11 0.05 10.03
CA VAL A 100 0.65 0.52 8.73
C VAL A 100 1.73 1.34 8.04
N VAL A 101 1.93 1.06 6.77
CA VAL A 101 2.85 1.78 5.88
C VAL A 101 2.04 2.39 4.75
N ILE A 102 2.26 3.66 4.46
CA ILE A 102 1.72 4.37 3.31
C ILE A 102 2.92 4.67 2.41
N ASP A 103 2.98 4.08 1.24
CA ASP A 103 4.08 4.25 0.29
C ASP A 103 3.63 5.04 -0.93
N GLU A 104 4.51 5.92 -1.44
CA GLU A 104 4.20 6.87 -2.51
C GLU A 104 2.92 7.68 -2.22
N ALA A 105 2.89 8.35 -1.06
CA ALA A 105 1.70 9.08 -0.60
C ALA A 105 1.35 10.26 -1.51
N ASP A 106 2.33 10.91 -2.13
CA ASP A 106 2.16 11.96 -3.14
C ASP A 106 1.48 11.40 -4.42
N GLU A 107 1.90 10.26 -4.92
CA GLU A 107 1.24 9.61 -6.07
C GLU A 107 -0.22 9.23 -5.72
N MET A 108 -0.47 8.76 -4.48
CA MET A 108 -1.85 8.53 -4.02
C MET A 108 -2.67 9.81 -3.96
N ALA A 109 -2.05 10.94 -3.62
CA ALA A 109 -2.70 12.24 -3.63
C ALA A 109 -3.09 12.65 -5.05
N ASP A 110 -2.15 12.56 -6.00
CA ASP A 110 -2.36 12.89 -7.41
C ASP A 110 -3.43 12.00 -8.07
N MET A 111 -3.51 10.74 -7.67
CA MET A 111 -4.55 9.81 -8.11
C MET A 111 -5.90 10.00 -7.39
N GLY A 112 -6.01 10.90 -6.42
CA GLY A 112 -7.23 11.16 -5.66
C GLY A 112 -7.57 10.09 -4.62
N PHE A 113 -6.57 9.33 -4.14
CA PHE A 113 -6.77 8.25 -3.18
C PHE A 113 -6.65 8.67 -1.71
N LEU A 114 -6.34 9.93 -1.41
CA LEU A 114 -6.26 10.36 0.00
C LEU A 114 -7.57 10.20 0.78
N PRO A 115 -8.77 10.48 0.22
CA PRO A 115 -10.01 10.23 0.95
C PRO A 115 -10.21 8.76 1.34
N PRO A 116 -10.04 7.76 0.44
CA PRO A 116 -10.03 6.35 0.84
C PRO A 116 -8.94 6.02 1.89
N VAL A 117 -7.72 6.54 1.72
CA VAL A 117 -6.62 6.31 2.69
C VAL A 117 -7.01 6.77 4.09
N LYS A 118 -7.56 7.99 4.24
CA LYS A 118 -8.02 8.51 5.53
C LYS A 118 -9.07 7.59 6.17
N ARG A 119 -10.08 7.16 5.40
CA ARG A 119 -11.12 6.23 5.92
C ARG A 119 -10.59 4.86 6.31
N LEU A 120 -9.50 4.40 5.67
CA LEU A 120 -8.83 3.16 6.06
C LEU A 120 -8.07 3.36 7.37
N LEU A 121 -7.33 4.47 7.51
CA LEU A 121 -6.56 4.77 8.72
C LEU A 121 -7.47 4.97 9.94
N GLU A 122 -8.65 5.54 9.78
CA GLU A 122 -9.67 5.68 10.84
C GLU A 122 -10.13 4.34 11.42
N GLN A 123 -9.96 3.22 10.71
CA GLN A 123 -10.32 1.87 11.16
C GLN A 123 -9.17 1.15 11.87
N ILE A 124 -7.99 1.74 11.91
CA ILE A 124 -6.79 1.20 12.54
C ILE A 124 -6.66 1.80 13.94
N SER A 125 -6.18 1.00 14.89
CA SER A 125 -5.92 1.50 16.24
C SER A 125 -4.92 2.67 16.22
N PRO A 126 -5.16 3.75 16.97
CA PRO A 126 -4.20 4.85 17.10
C PRO A 126 -2.87 4.40 17.76
N ASP A 127 -2.86 3.26 18.45
CA ASP A 127 -1.64 2.67 19.02
C ASP A 127 -0.78 1.93 17.98
N ALA A 128 -1.28 1.75 16.76
CA ALA A 128 -0.51 1.13 15.68
C ALA A 128 0.65 2.04 15.26
N GLN A 129 1.75 1.43 14.84
CA GLN A 129 2.85 2.18 14.25
C GLN A 129 2.48 2.63 12.84
N HIS A 130 2.50 3.95 12.61
CA HIS A 130 2.26 4.55 11.31
C HIS A 130 3.58 4.98 10.68
N MET A 131 3.79 4.60 9.42
CA MET A 131 4.93 5.03 8.60
C MET A 131 4.42 5.57 7.27
N LEU A 132 4.99 6.67 6.81
CA LEU A 132 4.64 7.28 5.54
C LEU A 132 5.91 7.58 4.75
N PHE A 133 5.90 7.18 3.49
CA PHE A 133 6.94 7.46 2.51
C PHE A 133 6.35 8.28 1.36
N SER A 134 7.01 9.38 1.02
CA SER A 134 6.58 10.30 -0.02
C SER A 134 7.78 11.08 -0.53
N ALA A 135 7.82 11.39 -1.82
CA ALA A 135 8.82 12.30 -2.36
C ALA A 135 8.51 13.76 -1.99
N THR A 136 7.23 14.10 -1.79
CA THR A 136 6.78 15.43 -1.39
C THR A 136 5.74 15.34 -0.26
N LEU A 137 5.57 16.42 0.50
CA LEU A 137 4.52 16.56 1.53
C LEU A 137 3.41 17.53 1.07
N ASP A 138 3.29 17.77 -0.22
CA ASP A 138 2.26 18.63 -0.82
C ASP A 138 0.95 17.86 -1.07
N HIS A 139 -0.02 18.54 -1.69
CA HIS A 139 -1.27 17.98 -2.21
C HIS A 139 -2.16 17.26 -1.17
N GLY A 140 -2.04 17.63 0.11
CA GLY A 140 -2.83 17.06 1.21
C GLY A 140 -2.18 15.88 1.91
N VAL A 141 -0.94 15.49 1.53
CA VAL A 141 -0.14 14.49 2.25
C VAL A 141 0.18 14.98 3.66
N ASP A 142 0.49 16.27 3.82
CA ASP A 142 0.68 16.96 5.09
C ASP A 142 -0.50 16.79 6.04
N GLU A 143 -1.74 16.83 5.51
CA GLU A 143 -2.95 16.58 6.30
C GLU A 143 -3.01 15.16 6.83
N VAL A 144 -2.60 14.16 6.03
CA VAL A 144 -2.51 12.76 6.48
C VAL A 144 -1.47 12.62 7.59
N VAL A 145 -0.30 13.23 7.41
CA VAL A 145 0.76 13.24 8.43
C VAL A 145 0.25 13.84 9.73
N ASN A 146 -0.32 15.05 9.67
CA ASN A 146 -0.79 15.77 10.87
C ASN A 146 -1.95 15.08 11.58
N THR A 147 -2.78 14.32 10.86
CA THR A 147 -3.96 13.66 11.42
C THR A 147 -3.65 12.30 12.03
N PHE A 148 -2.80 11.51 11.39
CA PHE A 148 -2.62 10.09 11.73
C PHE A 148 -1.24 9.71 12.27
N LEU A 149 -0.21 10.55 12.09
CA LEU A 149 1.11 10.29 12.63
C LEU A 149 1.31 11.11 13.92
N HIS A 150 1.57 10.43 15.03
CA HIS A 150 1.79 11.05 16.34
C HIS A 150 3.29 11.17 16.63
N ASP A 151 3.78 12.40 16.77
CA ASP A 151 5.20 12.71 17.03
C ASP A 151 6.15 11.96 16.07
N PRO A 152 5.94 12.07 14.73
CA PRO A 152 6.70 11.28 13.77
C PRO A 152 8.17 11.71 13.75
N LYS A 153 9.06 10.73 13.63
CA LYS A 153 10.45 11.01 13.26
C LYS A 153 10.52 11.26 11.77
N VAL A 154 10.91 12.48 11.41
CA VAL A 154 11.09 12.86 9.99
C VAL A 154 12.51 12.55 9.57
N HIS A 155 12.64 11.86 8.44
CA HIS A 155 13.90 11.61 7.75
C HIS A 155 13.76 12.15 6.33
N GLU A 156 14.58 13.12 5.99
CA GLU A 156 14.58 13.76 4.68
C GLU A 156 15.94 13.55 4.00
N VAL A 157 15.92 13.29 2.71
CA VAL A 157 17.12 13.22 1.89
C VAL A 157 17.26 14.56 1.18
N ASP A 158 18.31 15.30 1.50
CA ASP A 158 18.61 16.57 0.86
C ASP A 158 18.80 16.37 -0.65
N SER A 159 17.97 17.01 -1.45
CA SER A 159 18.11 17.07 -2.92
C SER A 159 19.37 17.81 -3.37
N ALA A 160 20.07 18.47 -2.45
CA ALA A 160 21.24 19.33 -2.72
C ALA A 160 22.49 18.58 -3.20
N THR A 161 22.49 17.24 -3.19
CA THR A 161 23.58 16.40 -3.71
C THR A 161 23.28 15.75 -5.07
N ALA A 162 22.11 16.02 -5.65
CA ALA A 162 21.86 15.64 -7.03
C ALA A 162 22.77 16.50 -7.92
N GLU A 163 23.70 15.87 -8.64
CA GLU A 163 24.43 16.57 -9.72
C GLU A 163 23.40 17.22 -10.64
N PRO A 164 23.65 18.46 -11.10
CA PRO A 164 22.71 19.16 -11.98
C PRO A 164 22.40 18.23 -13.16
N ASP A 165 21.12 18.01 -13.39
CA ASP A 165 20.62 17.17 -14.47
C ASP A 165 21.30 17.56 -15.78
N LEU A 166 22.16 16.69 -16.31
CA LEU A 166 22.78 16.85 -17.63
C LEU A 166 21.74 16.65 -18.75
N MET A 167 20.46 16.48 -18.38
CA MET A 167 19.36 16.28 -19.31
C MET A 167 18.90 17.62 -19.88
N THR A 168 19.00 17.77 -21.19
CA THR A 168 18.44 18.94 -21.88
C THR A 168 16.98 18.68 -22.22
N HIS A 169 16.09 19.53 -21.72
CA HIS A 169 14.67 19.47 -22.00
C HIS A 169 14.34 20.31 -23.25
N HIS A 170 13.64 19.69 -24.20
CA HIS A 170 13.13 20.38 -25.39
C HIS A 170 11.61 20.29 -25.40
N VAL A 171 10.94 21.42 -25.53
CA VAL A 171 9.48 21.52 -25.65
C VAL A 171 9.16 21.80 -27.10
N PHE A 172 8.32 20.95 -27.71
CA PHE A 172 7.89 21.11 -29.09
C PHE A 172 6.38 21.35 -29.12
N GLU A 173 5.96 22.41 -29.80
CA GLU A 173 4.56 22.63 -30.10
C GLU A 173 4.17 21.83 -31.37
N THR A 174 3.11 21.04 -31.30
CA THR A 174 2.66 20.20 -32.41
C THR A 174 1.14 20.02 -32.38
N THR A 175 0.57 19.73 -33.54
CA THR A 175 -0.83 19.35 -33.62
C THR A 175 -1.02 17.88 -33.23
N ARG A 176 -2.26 17.50 -32.87
CA ARG A 176 -2.57 16.09 -32.53
C ARG A 176 -2.29 15.14 -33.68
N GLY A 177 -2.43 15.60 -34.94
CA GLY A 177 -2.18 14.84 -36.16
C GLY A 177 -0.71 14.58 -36.41
N ASP A 178 0.15 15.56 -36.12
CA ASP A 178 1.58 15.55 -36.46
C ASP A 178 2.44 14.95 -35.33
N LYS A 179 1.84 14.66 -34.17
CA LYS A 179 2.58 14.16 -33.00
C LYS A 179 3.38 12.89 -33.30
N HIS A 180 2.81 11.96 -34.03
CA HIS A 180 3.49 10.69 -34.37
C HIS A 180 4.67 10.88 -35.32
N GLU A 181 4.55 11.82 -36.26
CA GLU A 181 5.63 12.15 -37.17
C GLU A 181 6.77 12.84 -36.44
N LEU A 182 6.46 13.80 -35.56
CA LEU A 182 7.45 14.48 -34.72
C LEU A 182 8.22 13.47 -33.85
N VAL A 183 7.52 12.52 -33.20
CA VAL A 183 8.18 11.48 -32.39
C VAL A 183 9.12 10.62 -33.23
N ARG A 184 8.73 10.27 -34.47
CA ARG A 184 9.61 9.51 -35.39
C ARG A 184 10.85 10.28 -35.81
N MET A 185 10.76 11.61 -35.88
CA MET A 185 11.90 12.45 -36.26
C MET A 185 12.89 12.64 -35.10
N LEU A 186 12.44 12.47 -33.84
CA LEU A 186 13.25 12.67 -32.65
C LEU A 186 13.84 11.37 -32.08
N ALA A 187 13.35 10.21 -32.53
CA ALA A 187 13.81 8.87 -32.12
C ALA A 187 14.93 8.37 -33.03
#